data_86b97f95ae41a6e263f55e7342c9ee28
#
_entry.id   86b97f95ae41a6e263f55e7342c9ee28
#
_cell.length_a   1.000
_cell.length_b   1.000
_cell.length_c   1.000
_cell.angle_alpha   90.00
_cell.angle_beta   90.00
_cell.angle_gamma   90.00
#
_symmetry.space_group_name_H-M   'P 1'
#
loop_
_entity.id
_entity.type
_entity.pdbx_description
1 polymer ?
#
loop_
_entity_poly.entity_id
_entity_poly.type
_entity_poly.pdbx_seq_one_letter_code
_entity_poly.pdbx_strand_id
1 'polypeptide(L)'
;FYALPQAPQQFKQLLMASGFDKYFQIAPCFRDEDARADRSPGEFYQLDFEMAFATQEDVFAVAEEVLYDTFTKFGGGKKVSPAPFRKIPFEEAMLKYGTDKPDLRNPLEICDLTEFFSDVDFKPFKGKPVRGIVAPGCGKKSKGFFEKLLEYALSIGMKGLGYLTVLPDGSFKGPIDKFLVPEKKAELNSMLSLKTDDTLFFISDNIKVVNLLAGQIRTALGERLEIIDKDRFDMCFITDFPMYEKTDEGKLDFTHNPFSMPQGGMDALENQDPL
;
A
#
# COMPACT_ATOMS: atom_id res chain seq x y z
N PHE A 1 -15.80 4.01 39.97
CA PHE A 1 -15.22 3.63 38.68
C PHE A 1 -13.98 4.48 38.42
N TYR A 2 -12.88 3.86 38.03
CA TYR A 2 -11.66 4.53 37.59
C TYR A 2 -11.59 4.43 36.07
N ALA A 3 -11.31 5.54 35.39
CA ALA A 3 -11.05 5.52 33.95
C ALA A 3 -9.65 4.97 33.70
N LEU A 4 -9.55 4.02 32.77
CA LEU A 4 -8.25 3.54 32.30
C LEU A 4 -7.64 4.56 31.32
N PRO A 5 -6.29 4.75 31.28
CA PRO A 5 -5.65 5.70 30.39
C PRO A 5 -5.81 5.25 28.93
N GLN A 6 -6.29 6.14 28.07
CA GLN A 6 -6.46 5.90 26.64
C GLN A 6 -5.20 6.24 25.84
N ALA A 7 -4.46 7.25 26.29
CA ALA A 7 -3.19 7.70 25.72
C ALA A 7 -2.44 8.58 26.75
N PRO A 8 -1.09 8.66 26.69
CA PRO A 8 -0.27 9.48 27.60
C PRO A 8 -0.26 10.98 27.20
N GLN A 9 -1.37 11.54 26.76
CA GLN A 9 -1.43 12.86 26.13
C GLN A 9 -1.25 14.03 27.10
N GLN A 10 -1.87 13.98 28.28
CA GLN A 10 -1.93 15.13 29.17
C GLN A 10 -0.55 15.49 29.75
N PHE A 11 0.19 14.52 30.24
CA PHE A 11 1.50 14.76 30.84
C PHE A 11 2.53 15.24 29.82
N LYS A 12 2.58 14.63 28.64
CA LYS A 12 3.51 15.05 27.60
C LYS A 12 3.24 16.49 27.15
N GLN A 13 1.98 16.87 26.99
CA GLN A 13 1.61 18.24 26.62
C GLN A 13 2.05 19.25 27.69
N LEU A 14 1.85 18.95 28.98
CA LEU A 14 2.31 19.82 30.09
C LEU A 14 3.82 19.93 30.13
N LEU A 15 4.56 18.84 29.94
CA LEU A 15 6.01 18.83 29.94
C LEU A 15 6.57 19.65 28.79
N MET A 16 6.08 19.47 27.57
CA MET A 16 6.51 20.22 26.40
C MET A 16 6.17 21.71 26.55
N ALA A 17 4.98 22.04 27.04
CA ALA A 17 4.60 23.45 27.33
C ALA A 17 5.43 24.07 28.43
N SER A 18 6.00 23.30 29.34
CA SER A 18 6.90 23.76 30.42
C SER A 18 8.34 23.95 29.93
N GLY A 19 8.66 23.71 28.67
CA GLY A 19 9.97 23.95 28.09
C GLY A 19 10.91 22.73 28.07
N PHE A 20 10.40 21.52 28.21
CA PHE A 20 11.21 20.33 27.96
C PHE A 20 11.41 20.14 26.44
N ASP A 21 12.65 19.89 26.04
CA ASP A 21 13.00 19.75 24.62
C ASP A 21 12.69 18.37 24.07
N LYS A 22 12.79 17.33 24.88
CA LYS A 22 12.57 15.94 24.48
C LYS A 22 11.90 15.15 25.60
N TYR A 23 10.98 14.32 25.22
CA TYR A 23 10.23 13.45 26.13
C TYR A 23 10.01 12.09 25.48
N PHE A 24 10.06 11.03 26.28
CA PHE A 24 9.50 9.74 25.86
C PHE A 24 8.92 8.98 27.04
N GLN A 25 7.99 8.10 26.75
CA GLN A 25 7.36 7.21 27.72
C GLN A 25 6.96 5.91 27.02
N ILE A 26 7.04 4.79 27.76
CA ILE A 26 6.35 3.55 27.39
C ILE A 26 5.13 3.43 28.29
N ALA A 27 3.94 3.67 27.76
CA ALA A 27 2.70 3.79 28.51
C ALA A 27 1.72 2.68 28.21
N PRO A 28 1.08 2.07 29.23
CA PRO A 28 -0.06 1.19 29.00
C PRO A 28 -1.26 2.03 28.51
N CYS A 29 -1.91 1.57 27.47
CA CYS A 29 -3.08 2.23 26.86
C CYS A 29 -4.21 1.24 26.73
N PHE A 30 -5.45 1.73 26.92
CA PHE A 30 -6.67 0.95 26.86
C PHE A 30 -7.69 1.67 25.97
N ARG A 31 -8.17 0.97 24.94
CA ARG A 31 -9.18 1.51 24.02
C ARG A 31 -10.30 0.52 23.83
N ASP A 32 -11.52 0.98 24.03
CA ASP A 32 -12.73 0.20 23.75
C ASP A 32 -13.10 0.41 22.27
N GLU A 33 -12.33 -0.24 21.40
CA GLU A 33 -12.53 -0.26 19.96
C GLU A 33 -12.75 -1.72 19.54
N ASP A 34 -13.38 -1.92 18.37
CA ASP A 34 -13.50 -3.26 17.79
C ASP A 34 -12.13 -3.93 17.68
N ALA A 35 -11.88 -4.85 18.61
CA ALA A 35 -10.61 -5.51 18.74
C ALA A 35 -10.32 -6.33 17.47
N ARG A 36 -9.40 -5.84 16.66
CA ARG A 36 -8.79 -6.64 15.60
C ARG A 36 -7.57 -7.33 16.21
N ALA A 37 -7.71 -8.62 16.50
CA ALA A 37 -6.72 -9.42 17.21
C ALA A 37 -5.30 -9.36 16.61
N ASP A 38 -5.19 -8.98 15.33
CA ASP A 38 -3.93 -8.84 14.59
C ASP A 38 -3.36 -7.42 14.55
N ARG A 39 -4.13 -6.37 14.94
CA ARG A 39 -3.73 -4.97 14.72
C ARG A 39 -4.04 -4.01 15.87
N SER A 40 -5.07 -4.25 16.66
CA SER A 40 -5.57 -3.31 17.66
C SER A 40 -6.12 -4.07 18.86
N PRO A 41 -5.26 -4.62 19.73
CA PRO A 41 -5.73 -5.14 21.01
C PRO A 41 -6.28 -3.98 21.85
N GLY A 42 -7.33 -4.25 22.63
CA GLY A 42 -7.91 -3.25 23.53
C GLY A 42 -6.95 -2.76 24.61
N GLU A 43 -5.91 -3.53 24.90
CA GLU A 43 -4.80 -3.21 25.81
C GLU A 43 -3.47 -3.32 25.05
N PHE A 44 -2.66 -2.28 25.09
CA PHE A 44 -1.35 -2.23 24.44
C PHE A 44 -0.40 -1.24 25.13
N TYR A 45 0.89 -1.36 24.86
CA TYR A 45 1.89 -0.37 25.25
C TYR A 45 2.20 0.54 24.09
N GLN A 46 2.20 1.84 24.35
CA GLN A 46 2.58 2.87 23.36
C GLN A 46 3.97 3.39 23.72
N LEU A 47 4.93 3.26 22.80
CA LEU A 47 6.14 4.08 22.84
C LEU A 47 5.77 5.45 22.30
N ASP A 48 5.72 6.41 23.20
CA ASP A 48 5.32 7.77 22.90
C ASP A 48 6.53 8.69 23.09
N PHE A 49 6.83 9.56 22.12
CA PHE A 49 7.90 10.54 22.24
C PHE A 49 7.53 11.86 21.58
N GLU A 50 8.08 12.94 22.13
CA GLU A 50 7.88 14.32 21.67
C GLU A 50 9.23 15.02 21.54
N MET A 51 9.34 15.87 20.55
CA MET A 51 10.55 16.65 20.28
C MET A 51 10.16 18.10 19.98
N ALA A 52 10.70 19.05 20.74
CA ALA A 52 10.54 20.47 20.45
C ALA A 52 11.45 20.89 19.29
N PHE A 53 10.98 21.87 18.51
CA PHE A 53 11.74 22.47 17.39
C PHE A 53 12.22 21.46 16.33
N ALA A 54 11.55 20.30 16.24
CA ALA A 54 11.89 19.22 15.33
C ALA A 54 11.17 19.39 13.98
N THR A 55 11.85 19.00 12.93
CA THR A 55 11.29 18.81 11.60
C THR A 55 10.78 17.36 11.44
N GLN A 56 10.08 17.08 10.37
CA GLN A 56 9.69 15.72 10.01
C GLN A 56 10.90 14.77 9.89
N GLU A 57 12.00 15.27 9.33
CA GLU A 57 13.22 14.49 9.17
C GLU A 57 13.89 14.12 10.50
N ASP A 58 13.83 15.02 11.48
CA ASP A 58 14.34 14.74 12.83
C ASP A 58 13.55 13.62 13.49
N VAL A 59 12.22 13.62 13.32
CA VAL A 59 11.35 12.55 13.83
C VAL A 59 11.62 11.22 13.12
N PHE A 60 11.79 11.24 11.80
CA PHE A 60 12.13 10.04 11.02
C PHE A 60 13.46 9.45 11.46
N ALA A 61 14.49 10.27 11.68
CA ALA A 61 15.80 9.79 12.11
C ALA A 61 15.74 9.04 13.45
N VAL A 62 14.99 9.58 14.42
CA VAL A 62 14.79 8.89 15.72
C VAL A 62 14.00 7.59 15.54
N ALA A 63 12.94 7.61 14.74
CA ALA A 63 12.13 6.41 14.51
C ALA A 63 12.95 5.32 13.80
N GLU A 64 13.78 5.68 12.83
CA GLU A 64 14.67 4.76 12.10
C GLU A 64 15.65 4.07 13.05
N GLU A 65 16.34 4.83 13.88
CA GLU A 65 17.31 4.28 14.84
C GLU A 65 16.63 3.31 15.81
N VAL A 66 15.54 3.72 16.43
CA VAL A 66 14.80 2.91 17.40
C VAL A 66 14.26 1.63 16.78
N LEU A 67 13.63 1.73 15.59
CA LEU A 67 13.05 0.58 14.92
C LEU A 67 14.14 -0.38 14.42
N TYR A 68 15.17 0.15 13.75
CA TYR A 68 16.27 -0.67 13.27
C TYR A 68 16.95 -1.47 14.39
N ASP A 69 17.30 -0.81 15.49
CA ASP A 69 17.91 -1.44 16.64
C ASP A 69 17.00 -2.47 17.30
N THR A 70 15.73 -2.14 17.49
CA THR A 70 14.75 -3.04 18.12
C THR A 70 14.56 -4.31 17.28
N PHE A 71 14.31 -4.17 16.00
CA PHE A 71 14.08 -5.32 15.13
C PHE A 71 15.36 -6.13 14.85
N THR A 72 16.51 -5.49 14.86
CA THR A 72 17.80 -6.20 14.77
C THR A 72 18.06 -7.06 16.03
N LYS A 73 17.75 -6.53 17.21
CA LYS A 73 17.99 -7.23 18.49
C LYS A 73 16.94 -8.31 18.78
N PHE A 74 15.67 -8.05 18.46
CA PHE A 74 14.54 -8.87 18.89
C PHE A 74 13.79 -9.55 17.73
N GLY A 75 14.17 -9.28 16.49
CA GLY A 75 13.50 -9.80 15.29
C GLY A 75 13.79 -11.27 14.94
N GLY A 76 14.37 -12.05 15.87
CA GLY A 76 14.61 -13.49 15.65
C GLY A 76 15.66 -13.81 14.59
N GLY A 77 16.63 -12.92 14.37
CA GLY A 77 17.73 -13.10 13.40
C GLY A 77 17.34 -12.79 11.95
N LYS A 78 16.12 -12.28 11.71
CA LYS A 78 15.70 -11.83 10.37
C LYS A 78 16.47 -10.59 9.95
N LYS A 79 16.66 -10.44 8.66
CA LYS A 79 17.28 -9.23 8.07
C LYS A 79 16.35 -8.04 8.28
N VAL A 80 16.92 -6.90 8.64
CA VAL A 80 16.20 -5.63 8.75
C VAL A 80 16.72 -4.69 7.66
N SER A 81 15.83 -4.00 6.96
CA SER A 81 16.23 -2.99 5.97
C SER A 81 17.06 -1.89 6.67
N PRO A 82 18.20 -1.48 6.09
CA PRO A 82 19.05 -0.45 6.70
C PRO A 82 18.38 0.92 6.63
N ALA A 83 18.74 1.79 7.59
CA ALA A 83 18.43 3.21 7.46
C ALA A 83 19.32 3.89 6.38
N PRO A 84 18.84 4.96 5.71
CA PRO A 84 17.51 5.54 5.85
C PRO A 84 16.43 4.65 5.22
N PHE A 85 15.26 4.56 5.88
CA PHE A 85 14.15 3.80 5.36
C PHE A 85 13.59 4.47 4.09
N ARG A 86 13.09 3.62 3.17
CA ARG A 86 12.47 4.11 1.94
C ARG A 86 11.26 4.99 2.28
N LYS A 87 11.20 6.17 1.67
CA LYS A 87 10.03 7.05 1.69
C LYS A 87 9.22 6.82 0.43
N ILE A 88 7.94 6.59 0.59
CA ILE A 88 7.01 6.31 -0.50
C ILE A 88 5.84 7.29 -0.35
N PRO A 89 5.64 8.21 -1.29
CA PRO A 89 4.46 9.06 -1.29
C PRO A 89 3.17 8.24 -1.29
N PHE A 90 2.13 8.72 -0.63
CA PHE A 90 0.83 8.04 -0.51
C PHE A 90 0.26 7.63 -1.88
N GLU A 91 0.30 8.54 -2.85
CA GLU A 91 -0.20 8.25 -4.21
C GLU A 91 0.59 7.12 -4.89
N GLU A 92 1.91 7.11 -4.73
CA GLU A 92 2.76 6.02 -5.24
C GLU A 92 2.43 4.70 -4.54
N ALA A 93 2.23 4.73 -3.22
CA ALA A 93 1.85 3.54 -2.45
C ALA A 93 0.51 2.97 -2.92
N MET A 94 -0.48 3.83 -3.12
CA MET A 94 -1.80 3.42 -3.62
C MET A 94 -1.74 2.90 -5.06
N LEU A 95 -0.91 3.49 -5.93
CA LEU A 95 -0.77 3.04 -7.31
C LEU A 95 -0.02 1.71 -7.41
N LYS A 96 1.15 1.61 -6.77
CA LYS A 96 2.06 0.46 -6.91
C LYS A 96 1.72 -0.73 -6.03
N TYR A 97 1.07 -0.49 -4.89
CA TYR A 97 0.79 -1.56 -3.91
C TYR A 97 -0.69 -1.68 -3.56
N GLY A 98 -1.51 -0.69 -3.90
CA GLY A 98 -2.95 -0.66 -3.63
C GLY A 98 -3.30 -0.48 -2.15
N THR A 99 -2.38 0.04 -1.36
CA THR A 99 -2.55 0.25 0.08
C THR A 99 -1.54 1.24 0.64
N ASP A 100 -1.93 1.97 1.67
CA ASP A 100 -1.05 2.83 2.49
C ASP A 100 -0.15 2.05 3.48
N LYS A 101 -0.24 0.72 3.49
CA LYS A 101 0.54 -0.18 4.35
C LYS A 101 1.13 -1.34 3.54
N PRO A 102 2.02 -1.04 2.57
CA PRO A 102 2.52 -2.05 1.65
C PRO A 102 3.44 -3.06 2.35
N ASP A 103 3.22 -4.34 2.09
CA ASP A 103 4.22 -5.36 2.38
C ASP A 103 5.27 -5.37 1.28
N LEU A 104 6.43 -4.73 1.53
CA LEU A 104 7.53 -4.63 0.57
C LEU A 104 8.32 -5.93 0.41
N ARG A 105 8.07 -6.94 1.26
CA ARG A 105 8.63 -8.28 1.12
C ARG A 105 8.02 -9.03 -0.06
N ASN A 106 6.83 -8.62 -0.49
CA ASN A 106 6.21 -9.07 -1.73
C ASN A 106 6.81 -8.29 -2.91
N PRO A 107 7.55 -8.93 -3.83
CA PRO A 107 8.25 -8.24 -4.92
C PRO A 107 7.33 -7.77 -6.06
N LEU A 108 6.05 -8.15 -6.04
CA LEU A 108 5.12 -7.73 -7.09
C LEU A 108 4.77 -6.26 -6.94
N GLU A 109 4.73 -5.54 -8.06
CA GLU A 109 4.22 -4.18 -8.15
C GLU A 109 3.03 -4.12 -9.11
N ILE A 110 2.12 -3.19 -8.84
CA ILE A 110 1.01 -2.87 -9.73
C ILE A 110 1.50 -1.81 -10.73
N CYS A 111 1.19 -1.98 -12.00
CA CYS A 111 1.43 -1.01 -13.05
C CYS A 111 0.12 -0.41 -13.56
N ASP A 112 0.17 0.85 -13.99
CA ASP A 112 -0.95 1.50 -14.64
C ASP A 112 -0.97 1.18 -16.15
N LEU A 113 -2.05 0.58 -16.59
CA LEU A 113 -2.29 0.22 -18.00
C LEU A 113 -3.48 0.99 -18.59
N THR A 114 -3.93 2.04 -17.93
CA THR A 114 -5.12 2.81 -18.34
C THR A 114 -4.94 3.42 -19.71
N GLU A 115 -3.80 4.06 -19.96
CA GLU A 115 -3.48 4.66 -21.25
C GLU A 115 -3.34 3.60 -22.34
N PHE A 116 -2.64 2.50 -22.05
CA PHE A 116 -2.49 1.38 -22.97
C PHE A 116 -3.81 0.83 -23.48
N PHE A 117 -4.83 0.73 -22.59
CA PHE A 117 -6.15 0.22 -22.96
C PHE A 117 -7.13 1.29 -23.48
N SER A 118 -6.72 2.54 -23.58
CA SER A 118 -7.59 3.63 -24.03
C SER A 118 -8.11 3.45 -25.46
N ASP A 119 -7.30 2.87 -26.32
CA ASP A 119 -7.57 2.59 -27.74
C ASP A 119 -7.85 1.11 -28.06
N VAL A 120 -7.88 0.25 -27.04
CA VAL A 120 -8.22 -1.17 -27.20
C VAL A 120 -9.73 -1.39 -27.06
N ASP A 121 -10.35 -1.99 -28.08
CA ASP A 121 -11.80 -2.28 -28.04
C ASP A 121 -12.12 -3.50 -27.17
N PHE A 122 -11.96 -3.31 -25.86
CA PHE A 122 -12.35 -4.28 -24.85
C PHE A 122 -13.34 -3.66 -23.87
N LYS A 123 -14.64 -3.92 -24.10
CA LYS A 123 -15.75 -3.30 -23.35
C LYS A 123 -15.59 -3.28 -21.81
N PRO A 124 -15.09 -4.35 -21.14
CA PRO A 124 -14.93 -4.33 -19.68
C PRO A 124 -13.98 -3.25 -19.16
N PHE A 125 -13.00 -2.79 -19.98
CA PHE A 125 -11.99 -1.80 -19.59
C PHE A 125 -12.31 -0.38 -20.11
N LYS A 126 -13.24 -0.28 -21.07
CA LYS A 126 -13.55 0.98 -21.74
C LYS A 126 -13.98 2.08 -20.76
N GLY A 127 -13.24 3.19 -20.75
CA GLY A 127 -13.53 4.35 -19.88
C GLY A 127 -13.27 4.12 -18.39
N LYS A 128 -12.49 3.11 -18.04
CA LYS A 128 -12.12 2.78 -16.67
C LYS A 128 -10.61 2.69 -16.52
N PRO A 129 -10.06 2.97 -15.33
CA PRO A 129 -8.68 2.68 -15.05
C PRO A 129 -8.42 1.17 -15.09
N VAL A 130 -7.24 0.82 -15.61
CA VAL A 130 -6.77 -0.57 -15.71
C VAL A 130 -5.45 -0.70 -14.98
N ARG A 131 -5.36 -1.66 -14.09
CA ARG A 131 -4.13 -2.02 -13.36
C ARG A 131 -3.63 -3.37 -13.83
N GLY A 132 -2.32 -3.50 -13.93
CA GLY A 132 -1.64 -4.74 -14.28
C GLY A 132 -0.77 -5.27 -13.16
N ILE A 133 -0.65 -6.59 -13.02
CA ILE A 133 0.31 -7.22 -12.11
C ILE A 133 1.00 -8.34 -12.89
N VAL A 134 2.32 -8.22 -13.05
CA VAL A 134 3.13 -9.28 -13.64
C VAL A 134 3.49 -10.29 -12.57
N ALA A 135 3.07 -11.53 -12.75
CA ALA A 135 3.35 -12.65 -11.86
C ALA A 135 4.40 -13.57 -12.52
N PRO A 136 5.68 -13.51 -12.08
CA PRO A 136 6.77 -14.26 -12.70
C PRO A 136 6.54 -15.78 -12.62
N GLY A 137 6.74 -16.46 -13.74
CA GLY A 137 6.64 -17.94 -13.82
C GLY A 137 5.26 -18.51 -13.52
N CYS A 138 4.23 -17.69 -13.36
CA CYS A 138 2.87 -18.12 -13.02
C CYS A 138 2.22 -18.95 -14.12
N GLY A 139 2.66 -18.83 -15.37
CA GLY A 139 2.18 -19.63 -16.51
C GLY A 139 2.38 -21.14 -16.34
N LYS A 140 3.30 -21.57 -15.48
CA LYS A 140 3.53 -22.98 -15.12
C LYS A 140 2.52 -23.54 -14.12
N LYS A 141 1.71 -22.69 -13.50
CA LYS A 141 0.71 -23.13 -12.53
C LYS A 141 -0.45 -23.85 -13.21
N SER A 142 -1.08 -24.74 -12.46
CA SER A 142 -2.23 -25.53 -12.96
C SER A 142 -3.46 -24.63 -13.23
N LYS A 143 -4.38 -25.13 -14.04
CA LYS A 143 -5.68 -24.48 -14.29
C LYS A 143 -6.42 -24.16 -12.98
N GLY A 144 -6.37 -25.07 -11.99
CA GLY A 144 -6.99 -24.87 -10.68
C GLY A 144 -6.41 -23.68 -9.88
N PHE A 145 -5.16 -23.28 -10.13
CA PHE A 145 -4.60 -22.06 -9.54
C PHE A 145 -5.34 -20.82 -10.04
N PHE A 146 -5.54 -20.71 -11.36
CA PHE A 146 -6.26 -19.59 -11.97
C PHE A 146 -7.74 -19.57 -11.56
N GLU A 147 -8.38 -20.74 -11.48
CA GLU A 147 -9.77 -20.86 -11.02
C GLU A 147 -9.94 -20.36 -9.58
N LYS A 148 -9.09 -20.81 -8.66
CA LYS A 148 -9.10 -20.34 -7.26
C LYS A 148 -8.76 -18.85 -7.13
N LEU A 149 -7.90 -18.30 -7.99
CA LEU A 149 -7.62 -16.88 -7.98
C LEU A 149 -8.81 -16.07 -8.50
N LEU A 150 -9.52 -16.57 -9.52
CA LEU A 150 -10.76 -15.97 -10.00
C LEU A 150 -11.87 -16.02 -8.94
N GLU A 151 -12.04 -17.15 -8.24
CA GLU A 151 -12.99 -17.26 -7.12
C GLU A 151 -12.69 -16.22 -6.05
N TYR A 152 -11.43 -16.02 -5.69
CA TYR A 152 -11.02 -14.99 -4.76
C TYR A 152 -11.35 -13.58 -5.29
N ALA A 153 -11.01 -13.29 -6.55
CA ALA A 153 -11.34 -12.01 -7.18
C ALA A 153 -12.85 -11.70 -7.12
N LEU A 154 -13.69 -12.69 -7.41
CA LEU A 154 -15.15 -12.56 -7.29
C LEU A 154 -15.59 -12.31 -5.84
N SER A 155 -14.97 -12.98 -4.88
CA SER A 155 -15.30 -12.84 -3.44
C SER A 155 -14.99 -11.46 -2.88
N ILE A 156 -14.02 -10.75 -3.46
CA ILE A 156 -13.67 -9.37 -3.08
C ILE A 156 -14.42 -8.30 -3.89
N GLY A 157 -15.42 -8.70 -4.70
CA GLY A 157 -16.31 -7.81 -5.42
C GLY A 157 -15.92 -7.49 -6.86
N MET A 158 -14.86 -8.10 -7.40
CA MET A 158 -14.51 -7.98 -8.82
C MET A 158 -15.55 -8.70 -9.69
N LYS A 159 -15.73 -8.24 -10.95
CA LYS A 159 -16.63 -8.88 -11.92
C LYS A 159 -15.96 -9.98 -12.73
N GLY A 160 -14.65 -10.15 -12.59
CA GLY A 160 -13.82 -11.11 -13.29
C GLY A 160 -12.35 -10.77 -13.13
N LEU A 161 -11.47 -11.67 -13.55
CA LEU A 161 -10.02 -11.46 -13.54
C LEU A 161 -9.46 -11.87 -14.92
N GLY A 162 -9.08 -10.87 -15.71
CA GLY A 162 -8.42 -11.09 -16.99
C GLY A 162 -6.95 -11.42 -16.81
N TYR A 163 -6.38 -12.19 -17.74
CA TYR A 163 -4.94 -12.43 -17.73
C TYR A 163 -4.40 -12.76 -19.13
N LEU A 164 -3.07 -12.61 -19.26
CA LEU A 164 -2.27 -13.05 -20.40
C LEU A 164 -1.03 -13.78 -19.90
N THR A 165 -0.75 -14.95 -20.42
CA THR A 165 0.47 -15.72 -20.14
C THR A 165 1.38 -15.72 -21.37
N VAL A 166 2.67 -15.49 -21.16
CA VAL A 166 3.69 -15.55 -22.23
C VAL A 166 4.10 -17.00 -22.44
N LEU A 167 3.93 -17.50 -23.66
CA LEU A 167 4.32 -18.86 -24.06
C LEU A 167 5.81 -18.91 -24.46
N PRO A 168 6.41 -20.13 -24.55
CA PRO A 168 7.82 -20.30 -24.94
C PRO A 168 8.19 -19.75 -26.32
N ASP A 169 7.23 -19.66 -27.23
CA ASP A 169 7.39 -19.09 -28.58
C ASP A 169 7.21 -17.56 -28.60
N GLY A 170 7.01 -16.92 -27.43
CA GLY A 170 6.77 -15.50 -27.29
C GLY A 170 5.35 -15.05 -27.57
N SER A 171 4.45 -15.95 -27.95
CA SER A 171 3.02 -15.65 -28.12
C SER A 171 2.32 -15.53 -26.76
N PHE A 172 1.12 -14.92 -26.75
CA PHE A 172 0.30 -14.80 -25.55
C PHE A 172 -0.83 -15.83 -25.56
N LYS A 173 -1.21 -16.26 -24.36
CA LYS A 173 -2.38 -17.11 -24.12
C LYS A 173 -3.21 -16.55 -22.96
N GLY A 174 -4.50 -16.39 -23.17
CA GLY A 174 -5.42 -15.93 -22.11
C GLY A 174 -6.71 -15.33 -22.68
N PRO A 175 -7.66 -15.00 -21.82
CA PRO A 175 -8.97 -14.52 -22.27
C PRO A 175 -8.90 -13.13 -22.96
N ILE A 176 -7.85 -12.36 -22.73
CA ILE A 176 -7.64 -11.02 -23.30
C ILE A 176 -6.89 -11.08 -24.65
N ASP A 177 -6.17 -12.15 -24.95
CA ASP A 177 -5.29 -12.28 -26.11
C ASP A 177 -5.95 -11.90 -27.45
N LYS A 178 -7.18 -12.34 -27.68
CA LYS A 178 -7.94 -12.09 -28.91
C LYS A 178 -8.34 -10.62 -29.15
N PHE A 179 -8.23 -9.77 -28.14
CA PHE A 179 -8.57 -8.33 -28.22
C PHE A 179 -7.35 -7.46 -28.48
N LEU A 180 -6.14 -8.03 -28.43
CA LEU A 180 -4.90 -7.32 -28.68
C LEU A 180 -4.36 -7.65 -30.07
N VAL A 181 -4.18 -6.63 -30.89
CA VAL A 181 -3.48 -6.74 -32.17
C VAL A 181 -1.97 -6.99 -31.95
N PRO A 182 -1.24 -7.53 -32.95
CA PRO A 182 0.19 -7.85 -32.79
C PRO A 182 1.05 -6.66 -32.30
N GLU A 183 0.77 -5.46 -32.76
CA GLU A 183 1.47 -4.23 -32.39
C GLU A 183 1.29 -3.94 -30.89
N LYS A 184 0.07 -4.06 -30.38
CA LYS A 184 -0.24 -3.87 -28.95
C LYS A 184 0.39 -4.96 -28.09
N LYS A 185 0.51 -6.18 -28.57
CA LYS A 185 1.23 -7.27 -27.88
C LYS A 185 2.72 -6.96 -27.77
N ALA A 186 3.33 -6.45 -28.83
CA ALA A 186 4.74 -6.04 -28.83
C ALA A 186 4.97 -4.84 -27.89
N GLU A 187 4.09 -3.84 -27.91
CA GLU A 187 4.12 -2.69 -27.01
C GLU A 187 4.05 -3.13 -25.55
N LEU A 188 3.09 -3.98 -25.19
CA LEU A 188 2.89 -4.50 -23.83
C LEU A 188 4.12 -5.27 -23.35
N ASN A 189 4.67 -6.12 -24.20
CA ASN A 189 5.88 -6.89 -23.90
C ASN A 189 7.09 -5.99 -23.66
N SER A 190 7.28 -4.97 -24.49
CA SER A 190 8.37 -3.99 -24.34
C SER A 190 8.22 -3.18 -23.05
N MET A 191 7.01 -2.68 -22.78
CA MET A 191 6.72 -1.85 -21.60
C MET A 191 6.93 -2.58 -20.28
N LEU A 192 6.54 -3.85 -20.20
CA LEU A 192 6.60 -4.64 -18.96
C LEU A 192 7.78 -5.62 -18.91
N SER A 193 8.58 -5.72 -19.97
CA SER A 193 9.72 -6.65 -20.07
C SER A 193 9.33 -8.09 -19.72
N LEU A 194 8.17 -8.55 -20.24
CA LEU A 194 7.61 -9.85 -19.94
C LEU A 194 8.52 -10.99 -20.41
N LYS A 195 8.63 -12.03 -19.62
CA LYS A 195 9.43 -13.23 -19.90
C LYS A 195 8.52 -14.43 -20.13
N THR A 196 9.10 -15.46 -20.74
CA THR A 196 8.41 -16.77 -20.88
C THR A 196 7.89 -17.24 -19.52
N ASP A 197 6.66 -17.76 -19.53
CA ASP A 197 5.90 -18.21 -18.37
C ASP A 197 5.43 -17.11 -17.40
N ASP A 198 5.73 -15.84 -17.65
CA ASP A 198 5.09 -14.76 -16.89
C ASP A 198 3.60 -14.68 -17.21
N THR A 199 2.82 -14.34 -16.22
CA THR A 199 1.39 -14.05 -16.40
C THR A 199 1.10 -12.63 -15.93
N LEU A 200 0.54 -11.83 -16.83
CA LEU A 200 0.03 -10.50 -16.52
C LEU A 200 -1.47 -10.59 -16.18
N PHE A 201 -1.84 -10.23 -14.97
CA PHE A 201 -3.22 -10.11 -14.53
C PHE A 201 -3.73 -8.69 -14.68
N PHE A 202 -5.00 -8.53 -15.02
CA PHE A 202 -5.63 -7.23 -15.25
C PHE A 202 -6.77 -7.01 -14.27
N ILE A 203 -6.76 -5.86 -13.62
CA ILE A 203 -7.78 -5.39 -12.70
C ILE A 203 -8.35 -4.07 -13.23
N SER A 204 -9.66 -4.00 -13.41
CA SER A 204 -10.32 -2.76 -13.86
C SER A 204 -11.65 -2.59 -13.15
N ASP A 205 -11.82 -1.44 -12.55
CA ASP A 205 -13.07 -1.03 -11.90
C ASP A 205 -13.12 0.51 -11.81
N ASN A 206 -14.02 1.05 -11.00
CA ASN A 206 -14.09 2.47 -10.68
C ASN A 206 -12.77 2.94 -10.03
N ILE A 207 -12.37 4.19 -10.30
CA ILE A 207 -11.15 4.81 -9.79
C ILE A 207 -11.05 4.75 -8.25
N LYS A 208 -12.17 4.83 -7.53
CA LYS A 208 -12.22 4.78 -6.07
C LYS A 208 -11.82 3.42 -5.49
N VAL A 209 -11.97 2.32 -6.24
CA VAL A 209 -11.78 0.96 -5.72
C VAL A 209 -10.71 0.16 -6.46
N VAL A 210 -10.33 0.53 -7.67
CA VAL A 210 -9.42 -0.24 -8.53
C VAL A 210 -8.07 -0.51 -7.87
N ASN A 211 -7.50 0.48 -7.20
CA ASN A 211 -6.21 0.32 -6.52
C ASN A 211 -6.32 -0.64 -5.33
N LEU A 212 -7.39 -0.53 -4.53
CA LEU A 212 -7.64 -1.47 -3.41
C LEU A 212 -7.80 -2.91 -3.92
N LEU A 213 -8.60 -3.13 -4.96
CA LEU A 213 -8.77 -4.45 -5.57
C LEU A 213 -7.45 -4.99 -6.12
N ALA A 214 -6.66 -4.16 -6.79
CA ALA A 214 -5.35 -4.55 -7.29
C ALA A 214 -4.39 -4.91 -6.15
N GLY A 215 -4.39 -4.17 -5.03
CA GLY A 215 -3.62 -4.48 -3.83
C GLY A 215 -3.99 -5.84 -3.21
N GLN A 216 -5.28 -6.15 -3.14
CA GLN A 216 -5.75 -7.45 -2.66
C GLN A 216 -5.31 -8.60 -3.59
N ILE A 217 -5.39 -8.42 -4.90
CA ILE A 217 -4.89 -9.42 -5.87
C ILE A 217 -3.37 -9.55 -5.78
N ARG A 218 -2.63 -8.44 -5.62
CA ARG A 218 -1.18 -8.45 -5.40
C ARG A 218 -0.79 -9.29 -4.18
N THR A 219 -1.47 -9.08 -3.06
CA THR A 219 -1.24 -9.84 -1.82
C THR A 219 -1.53 -11.32 -2.02
N ALA A 220 -2.69 -11.65 -2.59
CA ALA A 220 -3.07 -13.03 -2.87
C ALA A 220 -2.11 -13.74 -3.84
N LEU A 221 -1.57 -13.03 -4.84
CA LEU A 221 -0.55 -13.57 -5.74
C LEU A 221 0.77 -13.82 -5.01
N GLY A 222 1.24 -12.87 -4.21
CA GLY A 222 2.48 -13.03 -3.44
C GLY A 222 2.45 -14.24 -2.52
N GLU A 223 1.34 -14.43 -1.81
CA GLU A 223 1.12 -15.58 -0.92
C GLU A 223 1.03 -16.91 -1.69
N ARG A 224 0.19 -16.98 -2.72
CA ARG A 224 -0.07 -18.21 -3.47
C ARG A 224 1.11 -18.66 -4.36
N LEU A 225 1.95 -17.71 -4.77
CA LEU A 225 3.19 -18.00 -5.49
C LEU A 225 4.35 -18.29 -4.54
N GLU A 226 4.17 -18.05 -3.23
CA GLU A 226 5.18 -18.23 -2.18
C GLU A 226 6.46 -17.42 -2.41
N ILE A 227 6.30 -16.20 -2.94
CA ILE A 227 7.41 -15.30 -3.29
C ILE A 227 7.68 -14.20 -2.27
N ILE A 228 6.90 -14.16 -1.18
CA ILE A 228 7.11 -13.20 -0.08
C ILE A 228 8.32 -13.64 0.74
N ASP A 229 9.32 -12.77 0.87
CA ASP A 229 10.49 -13.03 1.71
C ASP A 229 10.11 -12.92 3.21
N LYS A 230 9.97 -14.09 3.86
CA LYS A 230 9.57 -14.18 5.27
C LYS A 230 10.72 -13.99 6.25
N ASP A 231 11.96 -13.95 5.76
CA ASP A 231 13.16 -13.87 6.59
C ASP A 231 13.71 -12.45 6.73
N ARG A 232 12.87 -11.45 6.43
CA ARG A 232 13.22 -10.03 6.57
C ARG A 232 12.09 -9.19 7.12
N PHE A 233 12.46 -8.06 7.69
CA PHE A 233 11.63 -6.89 7.92
C PHE A 233 12.03 -5.82 6.92
N ASP A 234 11.06 -5.31 6.17
CA ASP A 234 11.27 -4.27 5.15
C ASP A 234 10.46 -3.04 5.55
N MET A 235 11.17 -2.05 6.07
CA MET A 235 10.56 -0.87 6.65
C MET A 235 10.52 0.29 5.65
N CYS A 236 9.44 1.05 5.67
CA CYS A 236 9.29 2.27 4.89
C CYS A 236 8.43 3.28 5.64
N PHE A 237 8.56 4.54 5.25
CA PHE A 237 7.63 5.60 5.59
C PHE A 237 6.69 5.83 4.42
N ILE A 238 5.41 5.92 4.70
CA ILE A 238 4.46 6.46 3.74
C ILE A 238 4.30 7.94 4.07
N THR A 239 4.56 8.79 3.08
CA THR A 239 4.58 10.25 3.21
C THR A 239 3.50 10.89 2.36
N ASP A 240 3.32 12.19 2.52
CA ASP A 240 2.45 13.00 1.64
C ASP A 240 1.00 12.48 1.60
N PHE A 241 0.46 12.11 2.77
CA PHE A 241 -0.95 11.74 2.89
C PHE A 241 -1.84 12.93 2.52
N PRO A 242 -2.94 12.70 1.76
CA PRO A 242 -3.92 13.74 1.52
C PRO A 242 -4.54 14.19 2.84
N MET A 243 -4.64 15.49 3.07
CA MET A 243 -5.25 16.03 4.28
C MET A 243 -6.77 15.99 4.22
N TYR A 244 -7.33 16.10 3.02
CA TYR A 244 -8.75 16.14 2.76
C TYR A 244 -9.16 15.07 1.75
N GLU A 245 -10.44 14.71 1.80
CA GLU A 245 -11.10 13.86 0.81
C GLU A 245 -12.48 14.42 0.46
N LYS A 246 -13.01 14.03 -0.70
CA LYS A 246 -14.41 14.27 -1.03
C LYS A 246 -15.27 13.12 -0.57
N THR A 247 -16.24 13.41 0.30
CA THR A 247 -17.29 12.47 0.66
C THR A 247 -18.14 12.11 -0.56
N ASP A 248 -18.96 11.06 -0.46
CA ASP A 248 -19.91 10.69 -1.53
C ASP A 248 -20.94 11.79 -1.82
N GLU A 249 -21.19 12.68 -0.85
CA GLU A 249 -22.03 13.88 -1.01
C GLU A 249 -21.31 15.07 -1.67
N GLY A 250 -20.00 14.91 -1.99
CA GLY A 250 -19.19 15.97 -2.60
C GLY A 250 -18.66 17.02 -1.65
N LYS A 251 -18.81 16.83 -0.32
CA LYS A 251 -18.25 17.73 0.70
C LYS A 251 -16.80 17.39 0.95
N LEU A 252 -15.98 18.38 1.29
CA LEU A 252 -14.64 18.17 1.81
C LEU A 252 -14.72 17.71 3.27
N ASP A 253 -13.97 16.66 3.59
CA ASP A 253 -13.79 16.17 4.94
C ASP A 253 -12.31 15.84 5.18
N PHE A 254 -11.92 15.71 6.44
CA PHE A 254 -10.55 15.33 6.80
C PHE A 254 -10.36 13.84 6.63
N THR A 255 -9.26 13.43 5.96
CA THR A 255 -8.88 12.01 5.88
C THR A 255 -8.29 11.51 7.19
N HIS A 256 -7.65 12.39 7.95
CA HIS A 256 -6.94 12.11 9.19
C HIS A 256 -7.25 13.14 10.24
N ASN A 257 -6.78 12.89 11.46
CA ASN A 257 -6.96 13.80 12.57
C ASN A 257 -6.47 15.23 12.23
N PRO A 258 -7.26 16.29 12.47
CA PRO A 258 -6.93 17.69 12.15
C PRO A 258 -5.74 18.26 12.94
N PHE A 259 -5.08 17.50 13.80
CA PHE A 259 -3.84 17.90 14.48
C PHE A 259 -2.61 17.87 13.56
N SER A 260 -2.70 17.26 12.39
CA SER A 260 -1.64 17.26 11.39
C SER A 260 -1.52 18.66 10.77
N MET A 261 -0.29 19.19 10.68
CA MET A 261 -0.04 20.42 9.97
C MET A 261 0.09 20.13 8.47
N PRO A 262 -0.62 20.89 7.61
CA PRO A 262 -0.46 20.73 6.15
C PRO A 262 0.95 21.17 5.74
N GLN A 263 1.53 20.46 4.78
CA GLN A 263 2.77 20.88 4.15
C GLN A 263 2.54 22.15 3.33
N GLY A 264 3.54 23.05 3.30
CA GLY A 264 3.41 24.35 2.63
C GLY A 264 2.74 25.46 3.48
N GLY A 265 2.28 25.15 4.68
CA GLY A 265 1.74 26.13 5.64
C GLY A 265 0.50 26.87 5.15
N MET A 266 0.38 28.15 5.49
CA MET A 266 -0.78 28.99 5.13
C MET A 266 -0.93 29.20 3.63
N ASP A 267 0.16 29.29 2.89
CA ASP A 267 0.12 29.46 1.44
C ASP A 267 -0.55 28.26 0.75
N ALA A 268 -0.23 27.05 1.20
CA ALA A 268 -0.89 25.84 0.68
C ALA A 268 -2.39 25.83 1.00
N LEU A 269 -2.76 26.20 2.23
CA LEU A 269 -4.17 26.25 2.64
C LEU A 269 -5.01 27.27 1.86
N GLU A 270 -4.40 28.41 1.47
CA GLU A 270 -5.11 29.49 0.78
C GLU A 270 -5.11 29.33 -0.75
N ASN A 271 -4.08 28.72 -1.33
CA ASN A 271 -3.80 28.79 -2.76
C ASN A 271 -3.70 27.45 -3.48
N GLN A 272 -3.63 26.31 -2.77
CA GLN A 272 -3.53 24.99 -3.39
C GLN A 272 -4.87 24.25 -3.36
N ASP A 273 -5.01 23.27 -4.26
CA ASP A 273 -6.16 22.36 -4.23
C ASP A 273 -6.09 21.51 -2.96
N PRO A 274 -7.15 21.45 -2.17
CA PRO A 274 -7.17 20.67 -0.93
C PRO A 274 -7.17 19.14 -1.14
N LEU A 275 -7.29 18.65 -2.38
CA LEU A 275 -7.40 17.22 -2.73
C LEU A 275 -6.10 16.66 -3.27
#